data_da6203b0f33a476da4a5829f653b3da7
#
_entry.id   da6203b0f33a476da4a5829f653b3da7
#
_cell.length_a   1.000
_cell.length_b   1.000
_cell.length_c   1.000
_cell.angle_alpha   90.00
_cell.angle_beta   90.00
_cell.angle_gamma   90.00
#
_symmetry.space_group_name_H-M   'P 1'
#
loop_
_entity.id
_entity.type
_entity.pdbx_description
1 polymer ?
#
loop_
_entity_poly.entity_id
_entity_poly.type
_entity_poly.pdbx_seq_one_letter_code
_entity_poly.pdbx_strand_id
1 'polypeptide(L)'
;MHVVTHLSEKYESLRNSENGWSIQEAGMAQLDDIVGSVMKYLKENGLDDNTMVVFTTDNGAENFTWPDGGQTPFAGGKGTGLEGGFRVPAIVRWPGKVPAGKVENGIVSGLDWFPTIVAAAGNPDIVSELLAGKKVGDQTFKVHLDGYNQLDLITGKAQSARHEIFYLTETTLAAVRIDDYKYRFTDQPGGWLGATEKVDWPILTNLRLDPYERTGMFNGKDNGSIAYYNWFAYEFWRFVFVQKEVAKAAQTMIEFPPMQGGASFNMSAVKAAIDKAIAERAMGK
;
A
#
# COMPACT_ATOMS: atom_id res chain seq x y z
N MET A 1 1.75 14.64 4.42
CA MET A 1 0.73 15.67 4.73
C MET A 1 -0.13 15.87 3.51
N HIS A 2 -1.40 16.17 3.68
CA HIS A 2 -2.35 16.33 2.57
C HIS A 2 -2.20 17.71 1.91
N VAL A 3 -2.59 17.83 0.63
CA VAL A 3 -2.68 19.11 -0.09
C VAL A 3 -3.55 20.13 0.66
N VAL A 4 -3.26 21.42 0.46
CA VAL A 4 -3.84 22.53 1.21
C VAL A 4 -3.58 22.36 2.71
N THR A 5 -2.31 22.27 3.05
CA THR A 5 -1.86 22.19 4.44
C THR A 5 -2.11 23.51 5.15
N HIS A 6 -2.81 23.45 6.27
CA HIS A 6 -2.96 24.55 7.20
C HIS A 6 -2.23 24.24 8.50
N LEU A 7 -1.39 25.13 8.94
CA LEU A 7 -0.67 25.01 10.20
C LEU A 7 -1.35 25.84 11.27
N SER A 8 -1.24 25.41 12.54
CA SER A 8 -1.55 26.32 13.64
C SER A 8 -0.48 27.42 13.76
N GLU A 9 -0.83 28.53 14.36
CA GLU A 9 0.06 29.69 14.52
C GLU A 9 1.44 29.32 15.09
N LYS A 10 1.47 28.41 16.07
CA LYS A 10 2.71 27.87 16.65
C LYS A 10 3.68 27.35 15.57
N TYR A 11 3.18 26.57 14.62
CA TYR A 11 4.01 25.92 13.62
C TYR A 11 4.26 26.82 12.40
N GLU A 12 3.29 27.67 12.06
CA GLU A 12 3.51 28.69 11.03
C GLU A 12 4.65 29.64 11.42
N SER A 13 4.79 29.99 12.70
CA SER A 13 5.89 30.82 13.19
C SER A 13 7.28 30.18 13.11
N LEU A 14 7.37 28.83 12.92
CA LEU A 14 8.63 28.16 12.69
C LEU A 14 9.19 28.41 11.29
N ARG A 15 8.37 28.90 10.37
CA ARG A 15 8.81 29.23 9.00
C ARG A 15 9.41 30.63 9.00
N ASN A 16 10.69 30.71 8.86
CA ASN A 16 11.43 31.97 8.88
C ASN A 16 12.64 31.94 7.94
N SER A 17 13.26 33.10 7.73
CA SER A 17 14.39 33.24 6.81
C SER A 17 15.69 32.54 7.28
N GLU A 18 15.78 32.18 8.54
CA GLU A 18 16.98 31.54 9.08
C GLU A 18 17.03 30.04 8.75
N ASN A 19 15.87 29.35 8.82
CA ASN A 19 15.79 27.92 8.56
C ASN A 19 15.30 27.59 7.14
N GLY A 20 14.66 28.54 6.46
CA GLY A 20 14.14 28.34 5.09
C GLY A 20 13.05 27.25 4.98
N TRP A 21 12.37 26.94 6.08
CA TRP A 21 11.37 25.87 6.08
C TRP A 21 10.15 26.19 5.21
N SER A 22 9.74 25.21 4.43
CA SER A 22 8.47 25.23 3.73
C SER A 22 7.32 24.88 4.70
N ILE A 23 6.09 24.93 4.21
CA ILE A 23 4.91 24.52 4.98
C ILE A 23 4.97 23.04 5.37
N GLN A 24 5.65 22.20 4.58
CA GLN A 24 5.74 20.77 4.84
C GLN A 24 6.70 20.45 5.98
N GLU A 25 7.86 21.11 6.07
CA GLU A 25 8.77 20.93 7.21
C GLU A 25 8.13 21.39 8.53
N ALA A 26 7.49 22.55 8.51
CA ALA A 26 6.78 23.04 9.68
C ALA A 26 5.62 22.11 10.10
N GLY A 27 4.93 21.53 9.11
CA GLY A 27 3.91 20.53 9.35
C GLY A 27 4.46 19.19 9.86
N MET A 28 5.66 18.80 9.45
CA MET A 28 6.34 17.63 10.02
C MET A 28 6.71 17.86 11.49
N ALA A 29 7.11 19.08 11.87
CA ALA A 29 7.32 19.43 13.27
C ALA A 29 6.02 19.33 14.09
N GLN A 30 4.88 19.72 13.52
CA GLN A 30 3.56 19.53 14.16
C GLN A 30 3.23 18.05 14.33
N LEU A 31 3.50 17.22 13.34
CA LEU A 31 3.28 15.77 13.40
C LEU A 31 4.17 15.12 14.48
N ASP A 32 5.43 15.54 14.57
CA ASP A 32 6.37 15.05 15.59
C ASP A 32 5.89 15.38 17.01
N ASP A 33 5.43 16.61 17.26
CA ASP A 33 4.84 17.01 18.53
C ASP A 33 3.57 16.20 18.89
N ILE A 34 2.75 15.84 17.89
CA ILE A 34 1.58 14.98 18.09
C ILE A 34 2.00 13.58 18.56
N VAL A 35 2.98 12.98 17.86
CA VAL A 35 3.53 11.68 18.26
C VAL A 35 4.14 11.76 19.66
N GLY A 36 4.91 12.80 19.93
CA GLY A 36 5.50 13.06 21.26
C GLY A 36 4.44 13.16 22.36
N SER A 37 3.31 13.81 22.07
CA SER A 37 2.17 13.95 23.01
C SER A 37 1.53 12.59 23.31
N VAL A 38 1.33 11.74 22.30
CA VAL A 38 0.81 10.38 22.48
C VAL A 38 1.76 9.55 23.34
N MET A 39 3.07 9.59 23.03
CA MET A 39 4.08 8.85 23.79
C MET A 39 4.16 9.30 25.25
N LYS A 40 4.08 10.60 25.49
CA LYS A 40 4.04 11.18 26.83
C LYS A 40 2.80 10.69 27.59
N TYR A 41 1.62 10.75 26.98
CA TYR A 41 0.38 10.28 27.56
C TYR A 41 0.45 8.81 27.99
N LEU A 42 0.96 7.92 27.12
CA LEU A 42 1.11 6.51 27.45
C LEU A 42 2.00 6.31 28.68
N LYS A 43 3.13 7.01 28.73
CA LYS A 43 4.08 6.94 29.85
C LYS A 43 3.48 7.45 31.17
N GLU A 44 2.85 8.62 31.14
CA GLU A 44 2.24 9.24 32.34
C GLU A 44 1.09 8.44 32.92
N ASN A 45 0.40 7.64 32.10
CA ASN A 45 -0.71 6.78 32.53
C ASN A 45 -0.30 5.31 32.78
N GLY A 46 1.00 4.98 32.73
CA GLY A 46 1.48 3.62 32.99
C GLY A 46 1.05 2.61 31.92
N LEU A 47 0.75 3.06 30.71
CA LEU A 47 0.32 2.23 29.58
C LEU A 47 1.47 1.86 28.65
N ASP A 48 2.61 2.51 28.79
CA ASP A 48 3.73 2.47 27.86
C ASP A 48 4.28 1.05 27.60
N ASP A 49 4.39 0.24 28.64
CA ASP A 49 4.98 -1.10 28.55
C ASP A 49 4.02 -2.15 27.94
N ASN A 50 2.73 -1.86 27.90
CA ASN A 50 1.71 -2.78 27.39
C ASN A 50 0.95 -2.25 26.19
N THR A 51 1.50 -1.27 25.49
CA THR A 51 0.88 -0.72 24.27
C THR A 51 1.81 -0.89 23.08
N MET A 52 1.28 -1.52 22.04
CA MET A 52 1.93 -1.54 20.72
C MET A 52 1.56 -0.25 19.98
N VAL A 53 2.56 0.57 19.71
CA VAL A 53 2.41 1.80 18.93
C VAL A 53 2.90 1.55 17.53
N VAL A 54 2.06 1.84 16.55
CA VAL A 54 2.39 1.75 15.12
C VAL A 54 2.26 3.13 14.50
N PHE A 55 3.33 3.58 13.84
CA PHE A 55 3.32 4.79 13.03
C PHE A 55 3.54 4.41 11.57
N THR A 56 2.66 4.83 10.70
CA THR A 56 2.74 4.61 9.26
C THR A 56 1.93 5.69 8.53
N THR A 57 1.92 5.67 7.20
CA THR A 57 1.04 6.50 6.38
C THR A 57 0.22 5.62 5.43
N ASP A 58 -0.84 6.17 4.88
CA ASP A 58 -1.82 5.47 4.03
C ASP A 58 -1.32 5.23 2.60
N ASN A 59 -0.49 6.13 2.06
CA ASN A 59 0.05 6.08 0.71
C ASN A 59 1.39 6.79 0.61
N GLY A 60 2.04 6.66 -0.55
CA GLY A 60 3.27 7.36 -0.86
C GLY A 60 3.07 8.86 -1.09
N ALA A 61 4.16 9.56 -1.40
CA ALA A 61 4.18 11.00 -1.53
C ALA A 61 3.24 11.53 -2.63
N GLU A 62 2.63 12.69 -2.38
CA GLU A 62 1.87 13.44 -3.37
C GLU A 62 2.81 14.35 -4.17
N ASN A 63 3.23 13.90 -5.36
CA ASN A 63 4.24 14.60 -6.17
C ASN A 63 3.81 15.98 -6.65
N PHE A 64 2.52 16.25 -6.73
CA PHE A 64 1.99 17.54 -7.18
C PHE A 64 2.05 18.65 -6.10
N THR A 65 2.47 18.33 -4.89
CA THR A 65 2.75 19.34 -3.86
C THR A 65 4.11 20.03 -4.05
N TRP A 66 4.92 19.56 -5.01
CA TRP A 66 6.20 20.20 -5.31
C TRP A 66 6.03 21.72 -5.55
N PRO A 67 6.92 22.58 -5.05
CA PRO A 67 8.20 22.27 -4.39
C PRO A 67 8.11 21.93 -2.89
N ASP A 68 6.97 22.11 -2.25
CA ASP A 68 6.81 22.06 -0.79
C ASP A 68 6.72 20.66 -0.22
N GLY A 69 6.33 19.66 -1.00
CA GLY A 69 6.17 18.28 -0.55
C GLY A 69 7.47 17.50 -0.52
N GLY A 70 7.61 16.63 0.47
CA GLY A 70 8.67 15.63 0.51
C GLY A 70 8.56 14.69 -0.70
N GLN A 71 9.69 14.39 -1.33
CA GLN A 71 9.79 13.45 -2.44
C GLN A 71 10.55 12.19 -2.01
N THR A 72 10.30 11.09 -2.69
CA THR A 72 11.07 9.86 -2.51
C THR A 72 11.76 9.50 -3.82
N PRO A 73 12.85 8.69 -3.79
CA PRO A 73 13.49 8.23 -5.01
C PRO A 73 12.69 7.17 -5.77
N PHE A 74 11.64 6.63 -5.17
CA PHE A 74 10.79 5.62 -5.79
C PHE A 74 9.93 6.23 -6.89
N ALA A 75 9.76 5.51 -7.99
CA ALA A 75 8.97 5.96 -9.12
C ALA A 75 7.50 6.15 -8.76
N GLY A 76 6.86 7.12 -9.41
CA GLY A 76 5.47 7.47 -9.19
C GLY A 76 5.25 8.19 -7.86
N GLY A 77 4.00 8.19 -7.41
CA GLY A 77 3.55 8.79 -6.17
C GLY A 77 2.13 8.33 -5.87
N LYS A 78 1.49 8.95 -4.90
CA LYS A 78 0.09 8.68 -4.53
C LYS A 78 -0.80 8.48 -5.77
N GLY A 79 -1.64 7.45 -5.73
CA GLY A 79 -2.59 7.12 -6.80
C GLY A 79 -1.99 6.39 -8.00
N THR A 80 -0.73 5.95 -7.94
CA THR A 80 -0.11 5.14 -8.99
C THR A 80 0.20 3.73 -8.52
N GLY A 81 0.24 2.77 -9.44
CA GLY A 81 0.66 1.38 -9.18
C GLY A 81 2.17 1.18 -9.06
N LEU A 82 2.94 2.25 -8.88
CA LEU A 82 4.40 2.25 -8.72
C LEU A 82 4.81 2.22 -7.24
N GLU A 83 6.07 1.89 -6.96
CA GLU A 83 6.58 1.81 -5.58
C GLU A 83 6.41 3.12 -4.81
N GLY A 84 6.59 4.27 -5.48
CA GLY A 84 6.38 5.58 -4.85
C GLY A 84 4.93 5.87 -4.45
N GLY A 85 3.96 5.14 -4.98
CA GLY A 85 2.55 5.24 -4.57
C GLY A 85 2.18 4.34 -3.40
N PHE A 86 2.88 3.21 -3.24
CA PHE A 86 2.53 2.16 -2.28
C PHE A 86 3.53 2.03 -1.12
N ARG A 87 4.81 2.35 -1.36
CA ARG A 87 5.84 2.19 -0.36
C ARG A 87 5.81 3.32 0.66
N VAL A 88 5.65 2.97 1.92
CA VAL A 88 5.47 3.89 3.04
C VAL A 88 6.40 3.54 4.20
N PRO A 89 6.79 4.53 5.03
CA PRO A 89 7.48 4.25 6.28
C PRO A 89 6.54 3.50 7.25
N ALA A 90 7.10 2.59 8.04
CA ALA A 90 6.40 1.93 9.13
C ALA A 90 7.34 1.79 10.32
N ILE A 91 6.91 2.24 11.49
CA ILE A 91 7.65 2.14 12.75
C ILE A 91 6.75 1.45 13.76
N VAL A 92 7.30 0.41 14.42
CA VAL A 92 6.59 -0.31 15.47
C VAL A 92 7.37 -0.19 16.76
N ARG A 93 6.68 0.21 17.81
CA ARG A 93 7.24 0.25 19.17
C ARG A 93 6.36 -0.57 20.11
N TRP A 94 6.94 -1.56 20.77
CA TRP A 94 6.30 -2.33 21.82
C TRP A 94 7.36 -2.82 22.80
N PRO A 95 7.57 -2.13 23.93
CA PRO A 95 8.62 -2.44 24.88
C PRO A 95 8.57 -3.89 25.37
N GLY A 96 9.73 -4.54 25.44
CA GLY A 96 9.86 -5.93 25.87
C GLY A 96 9.32 -6.99 24.90
N LYS A 97 8.72 -6.59 23.77
CA LYS A 97 8.16 -7.49 22.73
C LYS A 97 8.84 -7.31 21.39
N VAL A 98 9.00 -6.08 20.94
CA VAL A 98 9.66 -5.74 19.66
C VAL A 98 11.08 -5.31 19.94
N PRO A 99 12.10 -5.92 19.29
CA PRO A 99 13.50 -5.55 19.46
C PRO A 99 13.76 -4.09 19.07
N ALA A 100 14.41 -3.33 19.96
CA ALA A 100 14.73 -1.93 19.68
C ALA A 100 15.82 -1.81 18.60
N GLY A 101 15.68 -0.81 17.73
CA GLY A 101 16.68 -0.48 16.70
C GLY A 101 16.78 -1.49 15.55
N LYS A 102 15.89 -2.50 15.50
CA LYS A 102 15.88 -3.47 14.41
C LYS A 102 15.29 -2.84 13.14
N VAL A 103 15.96 -3.03 12.02
CA VAL A 103 15.44 -2.75 10.69
C VAL A 103 14.97 -4.06 10.08
N GLU A 104 13.71 -4.12 9.65
CA GLU A 104 13.12 -5.28 9.01
C GLU A 104 12.78 -4.95 7.56
N ASN A 105 13.23 -5.80 6.62
CA ASN A 105 13.05 -5.61 5.18
C ASN A 105 12.09 -6.63 4.54
N GLY A 106 11.45 -7.48 5.35
CA GLY A 106 10.40 -8.37 4.90
C GLY A 106 9.19 -7.59 4.36
N ILE A 107 8.47 -8.16 3.41
CA ILE A 107 7.29 -7.51 2.85
C ILE A 107 6.19 -7.46 3.92
N VAL A 108 5.63 -6.28 4.16
CA VAL A 108 4.47 -6.05 5.02
C VAL A 108 3.49 -5.15 4.27
N SER A 109 2.22 -5.47 4.36
CA SER A 109 1.12 -4.68 3.80
C SER A 109 0.30 -4.01 4.90
N GLY A 110 -0.38 -2.92 4.59
CA GLY A 110 -1.40 -2.33 5.46
C GLY A 110 -2.51 -3.32 5.84
N LEU A 111 -2.78 -4.30 4.98
CA LEU A 111 -3.75 -5.39 5.21
C LEU A 111 -3.34 -6.30 6.37
N ASP A 112 -2.05 -6.39 6.70
CA ASP A 112 -1.51 -7.28 7.72
C ASP A 112 -1.74 -6.77 9.15
N TRP A 113 -2.05 -5.49 9.31
CA TRP A 113 -2.23 -4.91 10.66
C TRP A 113 -3.40 -5.52 11.41
N PHE A 114 -4.54 -5.77 10.76
CA PHE A 114 -5.70 -6.33 11.45
C PHE A 114 -5.40 -7.73 12.04
N PRO A 115 -4.98 -8.75 11.28
CA PRO A 115 -4.67 -10.06 11.84
C PRO A 115 -3.49 -10.01 12.82
N THR A 116 -2.50 -9.14 12.62
CA THR A 116 -1.37 -8.98 13.53
C THR A 116 -1.78 -8.41 14.88
N ILE A 117 -2.63 -7.37 14.90
CA ILE A 117 -3.13 -6.75 16.14
C ILE A 117 -4.01 -7.74 16.89
N VAL A 118 -4.88 -8.46 16.20
CA VAL A 118 -5.74 -9.47 16.82
C VAL A 118 -4.92 -10.63 17.38
N ALA A 119 -3.86 -11.06 16.70
CA ALA A 119 -2.92 -12.04 17.22
C ALA A 119 -2.17 -11.53 18.46
N ALA A 120 -1.73 -10.28 18.46
CA ALA A 120 -1.11 -9.63 19.61
C ALA A 120 -2.07 -9.56 20.83
N ALA A 121 -3.38 -9.45 20.58
CA ALA A 121 -4.44 -9.48 21.58
C ALA A 121 -4.81 -10.91 22.03
N GLY A 122 -4.14 -11.95 21.51
CA GLY A 122 -4.28 -13.35 21.95
C GLY A 122 -5.08 -14.27 21.02
N ASN A 123 -5.48 -13.80 19.83
CA ASN A 123 -6.14 -14.67 18.84
C ASN A 123 -5.37 -14.71 17.52
N PRO A 124 -4.38 -15.61 17.36
CA PRO A 124 -3.62 -15.75 16.12
C PRO A 124 -4.40 -16.38 14.96
N ASP A 125 -5.55 -17.01 15.24
CA ASP A 125 -6.31 -17.83 14.29
C ASP A 125 -7.44 -17.05 13.61
N ILE A 126 -7.52 -15.73 13.80
CA ILE A 126 -8.64 -14.90 13.32
C ILE A 126 -8.90 -15.04 11.81
N VAL A 127 -7.86 -15.22 10.99
CA VAL A 127 -7.99 -15.37 9.54
C VAL A 127 -8.77 -16.63 9.18
N SER A 128 -8.38 -17.78 9.75
CA SER A 128 -9.05 -19.05 9.51
C SER A 128 -10.46 -19.10 10.13
N GLU A 129 -10.64 -18.50 11.31
CA GLU A 129 -11.94 -18.40 11.97
C GLU A 129 -12.95 -17.59 11.15
N LEU A 130 -12.54 -16.43 10.63
CA LEU A 130 -13.40 -15.59 9.79
C LEU A 130 -13.71 -16.27 8.45
N LEU A 131 -12.76 -16.97 7.86
CA LEU A 131 -12.97 -17.72 6.62
C LEU A 131 -14.02 -18.84 6.83
N ALA A 132 -13.98 -19.52 7.96
CA ALA A 132 -14.94 -20.55 8.31
C ALA A 132 -16.32 -20.01 8.74
N GLY A 133 -16.35 -18.78 9.24
CA GLY A 133 -17.53 -18.13 9.79
C GLY A 133 -17.44 -18.01 11.32
N LYS A 134 -16.93 -16.85 11.79
CA LYS A 134 -16.78 -16.54 13.21
C LYS A 134 -18.02 -15.88 13.79
N LYS A 135 -18.57 -16.45 14.86
CA LYS A 135 -19.65 -15.82 15.63
C LYS A 135 -19.08 -14.78 16.58
N VAL A 136 -19.60 -13.56 16.52
CA VAL A 136 -19.27 -12.46 17.43
C VAL A 136 -20.59 -11.84 17.92
N GLY A 137 -20.91 -12.03 19.19
CA GLY A 137 -22.23 -11.72 19.72
C GLY A 137 -23.30 -12.57 19.02
N ASP A 138 -24.32 -11.90 18.49
CA ASP A 138 -25.43 -12.56 17.77
C ASP A 138 -25.22 -12.65 16.26
N GLN A 139 -24.11 -12.14 15.74
CA GLN A 139 -23.80 -12.13 14.32
C GLN A 139 -22.71 -13.14 13.96
N THR A 140 -22.81 -13.71 12.76
CA THR A 140 -21.77 -14.56 12.18
C THR A 140 -21.11 -13.83 11.01
N PHE A 141 -19.80 -13.67 11.09
CA PHE A 141 -18.99 -13.03 10.05
C PHE A 141 -18.24 -14.12 9.29
N LYS A 142 -18.54 -14.26 8.01
CA LYS A 142 -17.79 -15.10 7.08
C LYS A 142 -17.10 -14.20 6.08
N VAL A 143 -15.78 -14.01 6.23
CA VAL A 143 -14.99 -13.02 5.50
C VAL A 143 -13.65 -13.61 5.12
N HIS A 144 -13.18 -13.32 3.92
CA HIS A 144 -11.80 -13.54 3.52
C HIS A 144 -10.96 -12.31 3.90
N LEU A 145 -9.88 -12.52 4.64
CA LEU A 145 -8.90 -11.48 4.93
C LEU A 145 -7.67 -11.70 4.05
N ASP A 146 -7.26 -10.65 3.32
CA ASP A 146 -6.05 -10.66 2.49
C ASP A 146 -4.78 -10.35 3.31
N GLY A 147 -4.92 -10.17 4.61
CA GLY A 147 -3.83 -9.87 5.54
C GLY A 147 -3.22 -11.12 6.16
N TYR A 148 -1.92 -11.07 6.41
CA TYR A 148 -1.16 -12.08 7.14
C TYR A 148 -0.86 -11.62 8.56
N ASN A 149 -0.82 -12.58 9.50
CA ASN A 149 -0.32 -12.30 10.83
C ASN A 149 1.22 -12.15 10.80
N GLN A 150 1.71 -10.95 11.03
CA GLN A 150 3.13 -10.60 11.04
C GLN A 150 3.72 -10.47 12.47
N LEU A 151 3.04 -10.97 13.48
CA LEU A 151 3.47 -10.83 14.88
C LEU A 151 4.88 -11.42 15.11
N ASP A 152 5.18 -12.56 14.52
CA ASP A 152 6.49 -13.19 14.66
C ASP A 152 7.59 -12.44 13.91
N LEU A 153 7.27 -11.79 12.77
CA LEU A 153 8.18 -10.90 12.08
C LEU A 153 8.55 -9.71 12.96
N ILE A 154 7.55 -8.96 13.45
CA ILE A 154 7.80 -7.72 14.22
C ILE A 154 8.45 -7.99 15.58
N THR A 155 8.23 -9.17 16.16
CA THR A 155 8.90 -9.62 17.40
C THR A 155 10.25 -10.27 17.14
N GLY A 156 10.69 -10.40 15.89
CA GLY A 156 12.00 -10.90 15.50
C GLY A 156 12.16 -12.43 15.56
N LYS A 157 11.08 -13.18 15.57
CA LYS A 157 11.07 -14.65 15.67
C LYS A 157 11.05 -15.38 14.34
N ALA A 158 10.49 -14.74 13.30
CA ALA A 158 10.38 -15.32 11.96
C ALA A 158 10.59 -14.26 10.86
N GLN A 159 10.67 -14.70 9.63
CA GLN A 159 10.60 -13.84 8.44
C GLN A 159 9.15 -13.46 8.14
N SER A 160 8.95 -12.54 7.18
CA SER A 160 7.60 -12.17 6.75
C SER A 160 6.82 -13.39 6.24
N ALA A 161 5.57 -13.46 6.65
CA ALA A 161 4.62 -14.43 6.11
C ALA A 161 4.09 -14.05 4.72
N ARG A 162 4.34 -12.80 4.28
CA ARG A 162 3.85 -12.27 3.00
C ARG A 162 4.94 -12.35 1.94
N HIS A 163 4.56 -12.84 0.76
CA HIS A 163 5.42 -12.92 -0.41
C HIS A 163 4.88 -12.10 -1.59
N GLU A 164 3.59 -11.69 -1.56
CA GLU A 164 2.94 -11.00 -2.65
C GLU A 164 2.29 -9.67 -2.23
N ILE A 165 2.25 -8.71 -3.15
CA ILE A 165 1.46 -7.47 -3.05
C ILE A 165 0.68 -7.30 -4.35
N PHE A 166 -0.62 -7.06 -4.24
CA PHE A 166 -1.49 -6.64 -5.35
C PHE A 166 -1.63 -5.13 -5.31
N TYR A 167 -1.17 -4.46 -6.37
CA TYR A 167 -1.27 -3.01 -6.52
C TYR A 167 -2.55 -2.68 -7.25
N LEU A 168 -3.52 -2.14 -6.53
CA LEU A 168 -4.80 -1.73 -7.09
C LEU A 168 -4.81 -0.20 -7.20
N THR A 169 -5.10 0.30 -8.41
CA THR A 169 -5.43 1.71 -8.62
C THR A 169 -6.93 1.78 -8.88
N GLU A 170 -7.67 2.29 -7.90
CA GLU A 170 -9.12 2.17 -7.84
C GLU A 170 -9.55 0.69 -7.92
N THR A 171 -10.24 0.30 -9.00
CA THR A 171 -10.68 -1.07 -9.23
C THR A 171 -9.80 -1.85 -10.22
N THR A 172 -8.70 -1.25 -10.67
CA THR A 172 -7.82 -1.83 -11.68
C THR A 172 -6.61 -2.48 -11.02
N LEU A 173 -6.34 -3.74 -11.34
CA LEU A 173 -5.09 -4.38 -10.97
C LEU A 173 -3.96 -3.77 -11.82
N ALA A 174 -3.19 -2.88 -11.19
CA ALA A 174 -2.09 -2.17 -11.84
C ALA A 174 -0.82 -3.00 -11.90
N ALA A 175 -0.51 -3.73 -10.84
CA ALA A 175 0.67 -4.58 -10.74
C ALA A 175 0.48 -5.71 -9.73
N VAL A 176 1.36 -6.72 -9.81
CA VAL A 176 1.56 -7.73 -8.78
C VAL A 176 3.05 -7.79 -8.48
N ARG A 177 3.41 -7.82 -7.21
CA ARG A 177 4.76 -8.13 -6.74
C ARG A 177 4.76 -9.53 -6.14
N ILE A 178 5.77 -10.33 -6.47
CA ILE A 178 6.07 -11.61 -5.83
C ILE A 178 7.55 -11.55 -5.42
N ASP A 179 7.82 -11.57 -4.14
CA ASP A 179 9.15 -11.37 -3.55
C ASP A 179 9.86 -10.12 -4.12
N ASP A 180 10.95 -10.31 -4.84
CA ASP A 180 11.74 -9.23 -5.44
C ASP A 180 11.23 -8.78 -6.81
N TYR A 181 10.26 -9.48 -7.40
CA TYR A 181 9.81 -9.22 -8.78
C TYR A 181 8.44 -8.59 -8.83
N LYS A 182 8.34 -7.49 -9.58
CA LYS A 182 7.10 -6.76 -9.82
C LYS A 182 6.70 -6.83 -11.30
N TYR A 183 5.43 -7.11 -11.53
CA TYR A 183 4.80 -7.28 -12.84
C TYR A 183 3.75 -6.19 -12.98
N ARG A 184 4.00 -5.18 -13.80
CA ARG A 184 3.06 -4.09 -14.05
C ARG A 184 2.22 -4.37 -15.29
N PHE A 185 0.91 -4.21 -15.18
CA PHE A 185 -0.08 -4.40 -16.25
C PHE A 185 -0.61 -3.06 -16.78
N THR A 186 -0.35 -1.99 -16.04
CA THR A 186 -0.71 -0.62 -16.42
C THR A 186 0.46 0.32 -16.20
N ASP A 187 0.43 1.44 -16.90
CA ASP A 187 1.31 2.56 -16.65
C ASP A 187 0.51 3.85 -16.44
N GLN A 188 1.09 4.82 -15.73
CA GLN A 188 0.47 6.11 -15.41
C GLN A 188 1.51 7.23 -15.58
N PRO A 189 1.94 7.55 -16.81
CA PRO A 189 2.99 8.52 -17.05
C PRO A 189 2.63 9.93 -16.56
N GLY A 190 1.34 10.25 -16.47
CA GLY A 190 0.82 11.49 -15.91
C GLY A 190 0.60 11.50 -14.40
N GLY A 191 1.02 10.46 -13.69
CA GLY A 191 0.80 10.32 -12.24
C GLY A 191 -0.67 10.10 -11.88
N TRP A 192 -1.06 10.42 -10.64
CA TRP A 192 -2.40 10.16 -10.11
C TRP A 192 -3.54 10.77 -10.95
N LEU A 193 -3.35 12.00 -11.42
CA LEU A 193 -4.36 12.70 -12.23
C LEU A 193 -4.27 12.38 -13.72
N GLY A 194 -3.28 11.60 -14.13
CA GLY A 194 -3.09 11.17 -15.51
C GLY A 194 -3.92 9.96 -15.89
N ALA A 195 -3.99 9.69 -17.18
CA ALA A 195 -4.64 8.49 -17.69
C ALA A 195 -3.88 7.23 -17.25
N THR A 196 -4.63 6.19 -16.91
CA THR A 196 -4.08 4.84 -16.74
C THR A 196 -4.05 4.15 -18.10
N GLU A 197 -2.88 3.78 -18.55
CA GLU A 197 -2.65 3.11 -19.83
C GLU A 197 -2.41 1.61 -19.59
N LYS A 198 -3.10 0.77 -20.36
CA LYS A 198 -2.85 -0.66 -20.34
C LYS A 198 -1.62 -0.97 -21.19
N VAL A 199 -0.70 -1.74 -20.66
CA VAL A 199 0.46 -2.21 -21.43
C VAL A 199 0.15 -3.55 -22.11
N ASP A 200 0.61 -3.73 -23.35
CA ASP A 200 0.39 -4.98 -24.10
C ASP A 200 1.19 -6.14 -23.52
N TRP A 201 2.40 -5.85 -23.05
CA TRP A 201 3.27 -6.78 -22.35
C TRP A 201 3.52 -6.27 -20.93
N PRO A 202 3.32 -7.11 -19.90
CA PRO A 202 3.61 -6.68 -18.53
C PRO A 202 5.07 -6.26 -18.38
N ILE A 203 5.27 -5.13 -17.70
CA ILE A 203 6.61 -4.64 -17.40
C ILE A 203 7.15 -5.39 -16.20
N LEU A 204 8.22 -6.13 -16.38
CA LEU A 204 8.89 -6.86 -15.31
C LEU A 204 10.01 -6.01 -14.71
N THR A 205 10.01 -5.89 -13.39
CA THR A 205 11.06 -5.20 -12.64
C THR A 205 11.55 -6.09 -11.51
N ASN A 206 12.87 -6.23 -11.37
CA ASN A 206 13.46 -6.79 -10.16
C ASN A 206 13.74 -5.61 -9.20
N LEU A 207 12.92 -5.47 -8.17
CA LEU A 207 12.98 -4.35 -7.21
C LEU A 207 14.25 -4.34 -6.35
N ARG A 208 15.00 -5.43 -6.30
CA ARG A 208 16.28 -5.48 -5.61
C ARG A 208 17.41 -4.88 -6.46
N LEU A 209 17.36 -5.07 -7.79
CA LEU A 209 18.31 -4.51 -8.74
C LEU A 209 17.92 -3.11 -9.20
N ASP A 210 16.63 -2.86 -9.30
CA ASP A 210 16.04 -1.57 -9.71
C ASP A 210 14.91 -1.15 -8.74
N PRO A 211 15.26 -0.74 -7.52
CA PRO A 211 14.27 -0.35 -6.50
C PRO A 211 13.46 0.88 -6.88
N TYR A 212 13.90 1.63 -7.88
CA TYR A 212 13.27 2.86 -8.33
C TYR A 212 12.48 2.69 -9.62
N GLU A 213 12.31 1.46 -10.12
CA GLU A 213 11.53 1.11 -11.30
C GLU A 213 11.90 1.95 -12.54
N ARG A 214 13.19 2.15 -12.77
CA ARG A 214 13.71 2.95 -13.89
C ARG A 214 13.73 2.20 -15.22
N THR A 215 13.77 0.86 -15.16
CA THR A 215 13.77 -0.01 -16.33
C THR A 215 12.35 -0.33 -16.77
N GLY A 216 12.15 -0.53 -18.07
CA GLY A 216 10.85 -0.89 -18.63
C GLY A 216 9.78 0.19 -18.55
N MET A 217 10.13 1.43 -18.29
CA MET A 217 9.21 2.56 -18.36
C MET A 217 9.01 2.98 -19.82
N PHE A 218 7.80 2.86 -20.34
CA PHE A 218 7.44 3.19 -21.72
C PHE A 218 6.96 4.64 -21.87
N ASN A 219 7.73 5.60 -21.41
CA ASN A 219 7.39 7.01 -21.62
C ASN A 219 7.99 7.63 -22.90
N GLY A 220 8.41 6.80 -23.83
CA GLY A 220 8.92 7.20 -25.15
C GLY A 220 10.33 7.74 -25.18
N LYS A 221 11.05 7.79 -24.06
CA LYS A 221 12.35 8.44 -24.01
C LYS A 221 13.56 7.55 -23.70
N ASP A 222 13.39 6.46 -22.93
CA ASP A 222 14.51 5.54 -22.62
C ASP A 222 13.98 4.15 -22.28
N ASN A 223 13.43 3.53 -23.26
CA ASN A 223 12.74 2.26 -23.13
C ASN A 223 13.71 1.14 -23.12
N GLY A 224 14.21 0.78 -22.00
CA GLY A 224 14.93 -0.43 -21.83
C GLY A 224 16.01 -0.64 -22.89
N SER A 225 17.25 -0.65 -22.51
CA SER A 225 18.33 -1.07 -23.38
C SER A 225 18.05 -2.48 -23.94
N ILE A 226 18.72 -2.85 -25.01
CA ILE A 226 18.74 -4.23 -25.52
C ILE A 226 19.00 -5.22 -24.35
N ALA A 227 19.80 -4.83 -23.37
CA ALA A 227 20.06 -5.61 -22.18
C ALA A 227 18.81 -5.91 -21.35
N TYR A 228 17.87 -4.95 -21.23
CA TYR A 228 16.60 -5.19 -20.55
C TYR A 228 15.75 -6.22 -21.29
N TYR A 229 15.62 -6.12 -22.59
CA TYR A 229 14.84 -7.08 -23.38
C TYR A 229 15.45 -8.49 -23.37
N ASN A 230 16.77 -8.60 -23.41
CA ASN A 230 17.43 -9.89 -23.24
C ASN A 230 17.17 -10.47 -21.85
N TRP A 231 17.34 -9.69 -20.79
CA TRP A 231 17.03 -10.11 -19.43
C TRP A 231 15.56 -10.51 -19.28
N PHE A 232 14.63 -9.70 -19.77
CA PHE A 232 13.19 -9.99 -19.78
C PHE A 232 12.88 -11.33 -20.46
N ALA A 233 13.50 -11.60 -21.59
CA ALA A 233 13.31 -12.88 -22.31
C ALA A 233 13.76 -14.08 -21.47
N TYR A 234 14.88 -13.97 -20.75
CA TYR A 234 15.35 -15.02 -19.84
C TYR A 234 14.46 -15.22 -18.62
N GLU A 235 13.80 -14.17 -18.15
CA GLU A 235 12.92 -14.19 -16.98
C GLU A 235 11.44 -14.47 -17.34
N PHE A 236 11.13 -14.64 -18.62
CA PHE A 236 9.75 -14.77 -19.11
C PHE A 236 8.96 -15.94 -18.48
N TRP A 237 9.63 -16.98 -18.09
CA TRP A 237 9.05 -18.15 -17.39
C TRP A 237 8.35 -17.76 -16.07
N ARG A 238 8.71 -16.63 -15.45
CA ARG A 238 8.12 -16.13 -14.21
C ARG A 238 6.65 -15.76 -14.37
N PHE A 239 6.21 -15.43 -15.58
CA PHE A 239 4.81 -15.08 -15.84
C PHE A 239 3.83 -16.21 -15.54
N VAL A 240 4.27 -17.46 -15.58
CA VAL A 240 3.47 -18.63 -15.17
C VAL A 240 3.10 -18.53 -13.69
N PHE A 241 4.00 -18.06 -12.85
CA PHE A 241 3.75 -17.93 -11.41
C PHE A 241 2.83 -16.74 -11.11
N VAL A 242 3.05 -15.59 -11.75
CA VAL A 242 2.16 -14.44 -11.52
C VAL A 242 0.73 -14.73 -11.99
N GLN A 243 0.55 -15.47 -13.07
CA GLN A 243 -0.78 -15.89 -13.50
C GLN A 243 -1.50 -16.72 -12.44
N LYS A 244 -0.79 -17.61 -11.75
CA LYS A 244 -1.36 -18.41 -10.65
C LYS A 244 -1.78 -17.54 -9.47
N GLU A 245 -0.96 -16.57 -9.07
CA GLU A 245 -1.29 -15.67 -7.96
C GLU A 245 -2.47 -14.74 -8.32
N VAL A 246 -2.51 -14.20 -9.54
CA VAL A 246 -3.65 -13.43 -10.02
C VAL A 246 -4.94 -14.28 -10.07
N ALA A 247 -4.83 -15.54 -10.50
CA ALA A 247 -5.99 -16.45 -10.52
C ALA A 247 -6.51 -16.75 -9.10
N LYS A 248 -5.63 -16.94 -8.11
CA LYS A 248 -6.03 -17.10 -6.70
C LYS A 248 -6.77 -15.85 -6.20
N ALA A 249 -6.22 -14.65 -6.42
CA ALA A 249 -6.86 -13.40 -6.03
C ALA A 249 -8.22 -13.21 -6.72
N ALA A 250 -8.33 -13.54 -8.00
CA ALA A 250 -9.60 -13.50 -8.73
C ALA A 250 -10.62 -14.48 -8.14
N GLN A 251 -10.20 -15.68 -7.76
CA GLN A 251 -11.07 -16.68 -7.12
C GLN A 251 -11.60 -16.17 -5.76
N THR A 252 -10.76 -15.53 -4.95
CA THR A 252 -11.23 -14.95 -3.68
C THR A 252 -12.26 -13.84 -3.89
N MET A 253 -12.09 -13.02 -4.93
CA MET A 253 -13.07 -11.97 -5.28
C MET A 253 -14.41 -12.52 -5.77
N ILE A 254 -14.42 -13.72 -6.36
CA ILE A 254 -15.65 -14.42 -6.75
C ILE A 254 -16.36 -14.99 -5.52
N GLU A 255 -15.61 -15.63 -4.63
CA GLU A 255 -16.14 -16.27 -3.40
C GLU A 255 -16.56 -15.24 -2.34
N PHE A 256 -15.83 -14.13 -2.26
CA PHE A 256 -16.04 -13.04 -1.31
C PHE A 256 -16.05 -11.69 -2.07
N PRO A 257 -17.14 -11.38 -2.79
CA PRO A 257 -17.19 -10.15 -3.57
C PRO A 257 -17.06 -8.91 -2.67
N PRO A 258 -16.46 -7.83 -3.18
CA PRO A 258 -16.34 -6.58 -2.43
C PRO A 258 -17.69 -6.08 -1.92
N MET A 259 -17.76 -5.77 -0.63
CA MET A 259 -18.98 -5.27 0.01
C MET A 259 -19.26 -3.80 -0.32
N GLN A 260 -18.25 -3.06 -0.76
CA GLN A 260 -18.36 -1.65 -1.14
C GLN A 260 -17.96 -1.47 -2.60
N GLY A 261 -18.69 -0.64 -3.32
CA GLY A 261 -18.24 -0.12 -4.61
C GLY A 261 -17.00 0.78 -4.41
N GLY A 262 -16.11 0.80 -5.41
CA GLY A 262 -14.96 1.72 -5.38
C GLY A 262 -15.43 3.18 -5.26
N ALA A 263 -14.83 3.94 -4.37
CA ALA A 263 -15.03 5.38 -4.25
C ALA A 263 -14.25 6.07 -5.37
N SER A 264 -14.78 6.06 -6.58
CA SER A 264 -14.14 6.68 -7.74
C SER A 264 -14.82 7.97 -8.13
N PHE A 265 -14.05 9.00 -8.40
CA PHE A 265 -14.51 10.24 -9.04
C PHE A 265 -14.70 10.07 -10.56
N ASN A 266 -14.35 8.93 -11.13
CA ASN A 266 -14.52 8.66 -12.55
C ASN A 266 -15.93 8.10 -12.85
N MET A 267 -16.31 8.16 -14.11
CA MET A 267 -17.64 7.73 -14.58
C MET A 267 -17.77 6.21 -14.74
N SER A 268 -16.78 5.42 -14.35
CA SER A 268 -16.76 3.96 -14.58
C SER A 268 -17.94 3.25 -13.91
N ALA A 269 -18.30 3.63 -12.69
CA ALA A 269 -19.43 3.07 -11.97
C ALA A 269 -20.77 3.40 -12.68
N VAL A 270 -20.89 4.62 -13.18
CA VAL A 270 -22.07 5.06 -13.95
C VAL A 270 -22.16 4.30 -15.26
N LYS A 271 -21.03 4.15 -15.96
CA LYS A 271 -20.97 3.36 -17.21
C LYS A 271 -21.34 1.91 -16.96
N ALA A 272 -20.79 1.27 -15.94
CA ALA A 272 -21.12 -0.10 -15.59
C ALA A 272 -22.62 -0.28 -15.25
N ALA A 273 -23.21 0.69 -14.54
CA ALA A 273 -24.65 0.67 -14.25
C ALA A 273 -25.50 0.81 -15.53
N ILE A 274 -25.09 1.66 -16.46
CA ILE A 274 -25.74 1.83 -17.75
C ILE A 274 -25.63 0.54 -18.58
N ASP A 275 -24.42 -0.02 -18.70
CA ASP A 275 -24.16 -1.24 -19.46
C ASP A 275 -25.00 -2.42 -18.91
N LYS A 276 -25.11 -2.52 -17.58
CA LYS A 276 -25.96 -3.51 -16.91
C LYS A 276 -27.44 -3.29 -17.23
N ALA A 277 -27.94 -2.07 -17.14
CA ALA A 277 -29.33 -1.76 -17.45
C ALA A 277 -29.69 -2.03 -18.94
N ILE A 278 -28.76 -1.76 -19.85
CA ILE A 278 -28.90 -2.09 -21.27
C ILE A 278 -28.96 -3.61 -21.46
N ALA A 279 -28.09 -4.36 -20.81
CA ALA A 279 -28.08 -5.82 -20.90
C ALA A 279 -29.37 -6.45 -20.35
N GLU A 280 -29.87 -5.96 -19.21
CA GLU A 280 -31.11 -6.42 -18.59
C GLU A 280 -32.31 -6.14 -19.51
N ARG A 281 -32.36 -4.96 -20.13
CA ARG A 281 -33.41 -4.60 -21.09
C ARG A 281 -33.36 -5.45 -22.37
N ALA A 282 -32.15 -5.77 -22.86
CA ALA A 282 -31.96 -6.63 -24.02
C ALA A 282 -32.36 -8.09 -23.75
N MET A 283 -32.31 -8.54 -22.49
CA MET A 283 -32.74 -9.87 -22.05
C MET A 283 -34.22 -9.94 -21.66
N GLY A 284 -34.98 -8.87 -21.83
CA GLY A 284 -36.45 -8.84 -21.59
C GLY A 284 -36.82 -8.91 -20.09
N LYS A 285 -35.94 -8.44 -19.23
CA LYS A 285 -36.21 -8.28 -17.80
C LYS A 285 -36.46 -6.83 -17.43
#